data_4b61d3516495cbfb301a62b8b23ae1ef
#
_entry.id   4b61d3516495cbfb301a62b8b23ae1ef
#
_cell.length_a   1.000
_cell.length_b   1.000
_cell.length_c   1.000
_cell.angle_alpha   90.00
_cell.angle_beta   90.00
_cell.angle_gamma   90.00
#
_symmetry.space_group_name_H-M   'P 1'
#
loop_
_entity.id
_entity.type
_entity.pdbx_description
1 polymer ?
#
loop_
_entity_poly.entity_id
_entity_poly.type
_entity_poly.pdbx_seq_one_letter_code
_entity_poly.pdbx_strand_id
1 'polypeptide(L)'
;ISVPVTDAELACTRRRWLRAMDALLPKDIAINEVYRARKGFSARFDARSRKYTYRIADRDARPVLSRGAVWWHRCPLDVDAMAAACPALLGEQDFKSFCKVASAVGKPTHRCVMRAEFGHEVAFGEDILTFTIEGNAFLHSMVRTIVGTLVEIGMHRRKPEWMREVIDACDRTAAGPTAPACGLTFMGVDYDPAELVLLD
;
A
#
# COMPACT_ATOMS: atom_id res chain seq x y z
N ILE A 1 9.71 -12.18 -1.28
CA ILE A 1 9.69 -13.37 -0.41
C ILE A 1 11.12 -13.74 -0.03
N SER A 2 11.31 -14.45 1.07
CA SER A 2 12.58 -15.08 1.45
C SER A 2 12.40 -16.60 1.46
N VAL A 3 13.37 -17.31 0.90
CA VAL A 3 13.39 -18.77 0.85
C VAL A 3 14.76 -19.30 1.31
N PRO A 4 14.81 -20.39 2.09
CA PRO A 4 16.08 -21.04 2.39
C PRO A 4 16.61 -21.72 1.12
N VAL A 5 17.92 -21.64 0.94
CA VAL A 5 18.61 -22.25 -0.20
C VAL A 5 19.86 -22.97 0.27
N THR A 6 20.33 -23.95 -0.52
CA THR A 6 21.59 -24.67 -0.29
C THR A 6 22.78 -23.86 -0.80
N ASP A 7 24.01 -24.23 -0.39
CA ASP A 7 25.23 -23.58 -0.85
C ASP A 7 25.43 -23.75 -2.38
N ALA A 8 25.00 -24.88 -2.95
CA ALA A 8 25.05 -25.11 -4.39
C ALA A 8 24.10 -24.17 -5.16
N GLU A 9 22.94 -23.89 -4.61
CA GLU A 9 21.97 -22.93 -5.17
C GLU A 9 22.46 -21.49 -5.02
N LEU A 10 23.13 -21.14 -3.92
CA LEU A 10 23.78 -19.85 -3.72
C LEU A 10 24.90 -19.57 -4.74
N ALA A 11 25.51 -20.60 -5.31
CA ALA A 11 26.52 -20.46 -6.38
C ALA A 11 25.90 -20.18 -7.76
N CYS A 12 24.57 -20.24 -7.91
CA CYS A 12 23.91 -19.96 -9.18
C CYS A 12 23.88 -18.45 -9.44
N THR A 13 24.10 -18.07 -10.72
CA THR A 13 24.01 -16.68 -11.15
C THR A 13 22.55 -16.16 -11.11
N ARG A 14 22.36 -14.83 -10.98
CA ARG A 14 21.06 -14.15 -11.10
C ARG A 14 20.28 -14.61 -12.34
N ARG A 15 20.94 -14.66 -13.51
CA ARG A 15 20.32 -15.05 -14.77
C ARG A 15 19.74 -16.47 -14.74
N ARG A 16 20.43 -17.40 -14.08
CA ARG A 16 19.94 -18.78 -13.93
C ARG A 16 18.69 -18.82 -13.04
N TRP A 17 18.71 -18.10 -11.92
CA TRP A 17 17.54 -17.97 -11.04
C TRP A 17 16.33 -17.38 -11.75
N LEU A 18 16.51 -16.25 -12.45
CA LEU A 18 15.41 -15.59 -13.15
C LEU A 18 14.78 -16.50 -14.20
N ARG A 19 15.61 -17.17 -15.02
CA ARG A 19 15.10 -18.11 -16.04
C ARG A 19 14.38 -19.32 -15.45
N ALA A 20 14.90 -19.91 -14.38
CA ALA A 20 14.27 -21.05 -13.75
C ALA A 20 12.92 -20.71 -13.14
N MET A 21 12.82 -19.54 -12.49
CA MET A 21 11.56 -19.07 -11.92
C MET A 21 10.55 -18.68 -13.00
N ASP A 22 10.97 -17.97 -14.05
CA ASP A 22 10.10 -17.57 -15.15
C ASP A 22 9.50 -18.78 -15.89
N ALA A 23 10.24 -19.88 -15.99
CA ALA A 23 9.74 -21.12 -16.58
C ALA A 23 8.66 -21.83 -15.75
N LEU A 24 8.60 -21.57 -14.44
CA LEU A 24 7.69 -22.24 -13.49
C LEU A 24 6.52 -21.36 -13.06
N LEU A 25 6.66 -20.04 -13.14
CA LEU A 25 5.65 -19.09 -12.67
C LEU A 25 4.54 -18.88 -13.72
N PRO A 26 3.30 -18.62 -13.28
CA PRO A 26 2.24 -18.20 -14.19
C PRO A 26 2.56 -16.84 -14.81
N LYS A 27 1.95 -16.53 -15.96
CA LYS A 27 2.28 -15.34 -16.79
C LYS A 27 2.01 -13.98 -16.13
N ASP A 28 1.25 -13.96 -15.06
CA ASP A 28 0.92 -12.76 -14.27
C ASP A 28 1.88 -12.54 -13.08
N ILE A 29 2.91 -13.39 -12.93
CA ILE A 29 3.98 -13.26 -11.95
C ILE A 29 5.34 -13.20 -12.63
N ALA A 30 6.12 -12.16 -12.37
CA ALA A 30 7.48 -12.01 -12.84
C ALA A 30 8.45 -11.71 -11.68
N ILE A 31 9.64 -12.27 -11.73
CA ILE A 31 10.72 -11.97 -10.77
C ILE A 31 11.71 -11.02 -11.46
N ASN A 32 11.84 -9.82 -10.91
CA ASN A 32 12.73 -8.80 -11.46
C ASN A 32 14.15 -8.91 -10.92
N GLU A 33 14.27 -9.26 -9.62
CA GLU A 33 15.55 -9.24 -8.90
C GLU A 33 15.63 -10.37 -7.87
N VAL A 34 16.85 -10.84 -7.64
CA VAL A 34 17.19 -11.87 -6.65
C VAL A 34 18.34 -11.35 -5.81
N TYR A 35 18.17 -11.38 -4.51
CA TYR A 35 19.17 -10.94 -3.53
C TYR A 35 19.59 -12.10 -2.65
N ARG A 36 20.89 -12.11 -2.28
CA ARG A 36 21.38 -12.91 -1.16
C ARG A 36 21.07 -12.15 0.12
N ALA A 37 20.46 -12.82 1.08
CA ALA A 37 20.17 -12.27 2.39
C ALA A 37 20.99 -13.00 3.48
N ARG A 38 21.18 -12.37 4.64
CA ARG A 38 21.80 -13.02 5.81
C ARG A 38 20.99 -14.25 6.26
N LYS A 39 21.65 -15.17 6.95
CA LYS A 39 20.98 -16.31 7.57
C LYS A 39 19.91 -15.84 8.56
N GLY A 40 18.72 -16.41 8.47
CA GLY A 40 17.58 -16.06 9.31
C GLY A 40 16.82 -14.81 8.88
N PHE A 41 17.15 -14.19 7.74
CA PHE A 41 16.41 -13.07 7.18
C PHE A 41 14.96 -13.46 6.84
N SER A 42 14.02 -12.60 7.20
CA SER A 42 12.62 -12.74 6.88
C SER A 42 12.11 -11.52 6.12
N ALA A 43 11.73 -11.69 4.85
CA ALA A 43 11.17 -10.62 4.04
C ALA A 43 9.92 -9.96 4.65
N ARG A 44 9.25 -10.63 5.59
CA ARG A 44 8.08 -10.09 6.28
C ARG A 44 8.43 -9.29 7.52
N PHE A 45 9.37 -9.81 8.34
CA PHE A 45 9.61 -9.26 9.68
C PHE A 45 10.78 -8.27 9.71
N ASP A 46 11.77 -8.43 8.82
CA ASP A 46 12.92 -7.53 8.73
C ASP A 46 12.65 -6.30 7.84
N ALA A 47 11.46 -6.18 7.28
CA ALA A 47 11.07 -5.01 6.51
C ALA A 47 10.90 -3.77 7.39
N ARG A 48 11.61 -2.69 7.03
CA ARG A 48 11.59 -1.38 7.72
C ARG A 48 10.37 -0.55 7.37
N SER A 49 10.02 -0.49 6.08
CA SER A 49 8.80 0.17 5.61
C SER A 49 8.09 -0.61 4.50
N ARG A 50 6.84 -0.27 4.26
CA ARG A 50 6.01 -0.74 3.15
C ARG A 50 5.35 0.47 2.52
N LYS A 51 5.32 0.50 1.19
CA LYS A 51 4.73 1.56 0.40
C LYS A 51 3.56 1.02 -0.42
N TYR A 52 2.45 1.72 -0.34
CA TYR A 52 1.26 1.45 -1.14
C TYR A 52 0.88 2.68 -1.94
N THR A 53 0.32 2.47 -3.12
CA THR A 53 -0.34 3.52 -3.89
C THR A 53 -1.77 3.08 -4.19
N TYR A 54 -2.72 3.94 -3.90
CA TYR A 54 -4.11 3.75 -4.26
C TYR A 54 -4.47 4.67 -5.42
N ARG A 55 -5.09 4.11 -6.47
CA ARG A 55 -5.41 4.80 -7.72
C ARG A 55 -6.90 5.03 -7.86
N ILE A 56 -7.28 6.25 -8.21
CA ILE A 56 -8.67 6.67 -8.39
C ILE A 56 -8.79 7.35 -9.74
N ALA A 57 -9.78 6.94 -10.54
CA ALA A 57 -10.22 7.66 -11.72
C ALA A 57 -11.51 8.44 -11.36
N ASP A 58 -11.36 9.70 -10.97
CA ASP A 58 -12.42 10.56 -10.44
C ASP A 58 -13.05 11.42 -11.57
N ARG A 59 -13.68 10.74 -12.51
CA ARG A 59 -14.27 11.34 -13.70
C ARG A 59 -15.52 10.58 -14.15
N ASP A 60 -16.36 11.21 -14.99
CA ASP A 60 -17.56 10.59 -15.55
C ASP A 60 -17.24 9.40 -16.46
N ALA A 61 -16.23 9.56 -17.34
CA ALA A 61 -15.84 8.52 -18.27
C ALA A 61 -15.16 7.34 -17.53
N ARG A 62 -15.73 6.14 -17.74
CA ARG A 62 -15.18 4.92 -17.14
C ARG A 62 -13.81 4.58 -17.74
N PRO A 63 -12.80 4.27 -16.90
CA PRO A 63 -11.51 3.78 -17.39
C PRO A 63 -11.69 2.42 -18.07
N VAL A 64 -10.98 2.21 -19.19
CA VAL A 64 -11.08 0.97 -19.97
C VAL A 64 -9.80 0.13 -19.81
N LEU A 65 -8.65 0.70 -20.11
CA LEU A 65 -7.38 -0.04 -20.07
C LEU A 65 -6.90 -0.22 -18.63
N SER A 66 -7.06 0.79 -17.79
CA SER A 66 -6.66 0.77 -16.38
C SER A 66 -7.72 0.16 -15.42
N ARG A 67 -8.89 -0.27 -15.91
CA ARG A 67 -10.06 -0.70 -15.10
C ARG A 67 -9.78 -1.73 -14.01
N GLY A 68 -8.75 -2.55 -14.19
CA GLY A 68 -8.36 -3.58 -13.20
C GLY A 68 -7.43 -3.08 -12.11
N ALA A 69 -6.89 -1.86 -12.23
CA ALA A 69 -5.87 -1.28 -11.36
C ALA A 69 -6.26 0.07 -10.75
N VAL A 70 -7.49 0.55 -11.02
CA VAL A 70 -8.00 1.83 -10.49
C VAL A 70 -9.41 1.65 -9.92
N TRP A 71 -9.75 2.48 -8.94
CA TRP A 71 -11.12 2.66 -8.49
C TRP A 71 -11.77 3.75 -9.34
N TRP A 72 -12.79 3.40 -10.11
CA TRP A 72 -13.58 4.39 -10.82
C TRP A 72 -14.57 5.07 -9.87
N HIS A 73 -14.38 6.34 -9.63
CA HIS A 73 -15.28 7.23 -8.90
C HIS A 73 -15.90 8.23 -9.86
N ARG A 74 -17.20 8.18 -10.06
CA ARG A 74 -17.89 8.93 -11.12
C ARG A 74 -17.87 10.46 -10.98
N CYS A 75 -17.61 10.96 -9.78
CA CYS A 75 -17.59 12.39 -9.51
C CYS A 75 -16.17 12.85 -9.25
N PRO A 76 -15.78 14.06 -9.70
CA PRO A 76 -14.53 14.68 -9.29
C PRO A 76 -14.44 14.78 -7.76
N LEU A 77 -13.23 14.67 -7.24
CA LEU A 77 -12.93 14.77 -5.82
C LEU A 77 -12.15 16.05 -5.54
N ASP A 78 -12.44 16.70 -4.43
CA ASP A 78 -11.62 17.81 -3.94
C ASP A 78 -10.31 17.26 -3.34
N VAL A 79 -9.27 17.24 -4.17
CA VAL A 79 -7.95 16.72 -3.80
C VAL A 79 -7.30 17.58 -2.73
N ASP A 80 -7.52 18.89 -2.74
CA ASP A 80 -6.94 19.82 -1.74
C ASP A 80 -7.55 19.56 -0.36
N ALA A 81 -8.85 19.36 -0.28
CA ALA A 81 -9.51 18.97 0.97
C ALA A 81 -9.02 17.62 1.50
N MET A 82 -8.83 16.62 0.62
CA MET A 82 -8.26 15.32 1.00
C MET A 82 -6.81 15.45 1.46
N ALA A 83 -5.99 16.24 0.76
CA ALA A 83 -4.59 16.47 1.12
C ALA A 83 -4.46 17.19 2.46
N ALA A 84 -5.35 18.15 2.77
CA ALA A 84 -5.40 18.84 4.06
C ALA A 84 -5.65 17.88 5.25
N ALA A 85 -6.27 16.72 5.02
CA ALA A 85 -6.48 15.70 6.05
C ALA A 85 -5.25 14.78 6.26
N CYS A 86 -4.32 14.67 5.30
CA CYS A 86 -3.20 13.75 5.35
C CYS A 86 -2.23 13.97 6.54
N PRO A 87 -1.92 15.20 6.96
CA PRO A 87 -1.05 15.44 8.12
C PRO A 87 -1.53 14.73 9.40
N ALA A 88 -2.84 14.56 9.57
CA ALA A 88 -3.41 13.84 10.71
C ALA A 88 -2.99 12.35 10.77
N LEU A 89 -2.62 11.75 9.63
CA LEU A 89 -2.19 10.35 9.54
C LEU A 89 -0.74 10.13 9.96
N LEU A 90 0.11 11.17 9.96
CA LEU A 90 1.55 11.03 10.13
C LEU A 90 1.94 10.71 11.58
N GLY A 91 3.03 9.96 11.73
CA GLY A 91 3.61 9.55 13.00
C GLY A 91 3.05 8.23 13.54
N GLU A 92 3.42 7.94 14.79
CA GLU A 92 2.99 6.73 15.49
C GLU A 92 1.65 6.97 16.20
N GLN A 93 0.63 6.19 15.85
CA GLN A 93 -0.73 6.36 16.35
C GLN A 93 -1.47 5.03 16.40
N ASP A 94 -2.60 4.98 17.11
CA ASP A 94 -3.51 3.83 17.08
C ASP A 94 -4.45 3.90 15.87
N PHE A 95 -4.22 3.05 14.90
CA PHE A 95 -5.03 2.94 13.67
C PHE A 95 -6.19 1.94 13.78
N LYS A 96 -6.67 1.65 14.99
CA LYS A 96 -7.76 0.71 15.24
C LYS A 96 -9.03 1.04 14.45
N SER A 97 -9.36 2.32 14.29
CA SER A 97 -10.51 2.79 13.48
C SER A 97 -10.43 2.39 12.01
N PHE A 98 -9.24 2.14 11.49
CA PHE A 98 -9.03 1.74 10.10
C PHE A 98 -8.84 0.23 9.90
N CYS A 99 -8.93 -0.56 10.98
CA CYS A 99 -8.72 -1.99 10.94
C CYS A 99 -10.03 -2.78 10.84
N LYS A 100 -10.02 -3.89 10.12
CA LYS A 100 -11.12 -4.86 10.19
C LYS A 100 -11.20 -5.40 11.64
N VAL A 101 -12.33 -5.22 12.30
CA VAL A 101 -12.53 -5.52 13.74
C VAL A 101 -12.01 -6.90 14.14
N ALA A 102 -12.38 -7.95 13.39
CA ALA A 102 -11.93 -9.32 13.66
C ALA A 102 -10.40 -9.51 13.58
N SER A 103 -9.67 -8.61 12.90
CA SER A 103 -8.22 -8.68 12.75
C SER A 103 -7.45 -7.92 13.83
N ALA A 104 -8.15 -7.09 14.61
CA ALA A 104 -7.57 -6.27 15.68
C ALA A 104 -7.58 -6.98 17.04
N VAL A 105 -8.38 -8.03 17.20
CA VAL A 105 -8.54 -8.72 18.49
C VAL A 105 -7.21 -9.31 18.96
N GLY A 106 -6.73 -8.84 20.12
CA GLY A 106 -5.50 -9.32 20.76
C GLY A 106 -4.20 -8.96 20.05
N LYS A 107 -4.24 -8.01 19.09
CA LYS A 107 -3.05 -7.57 18.34
C LYS A 107 -2.83 -6.07 18.51
N PRO A 108 -1.55 -5.62 18.55
CA PRO A 108 -1.26 -4.19 18.61
C PRO A 108 -1.74 -3.47 17.35
N THR A 109 -2.44 -2.36 17.54
CA THR A 109 -3.01 -1.55 16.45
C THR A 109 -2.23 -0.27 16.17
N HIS A 110 -1.21 0.02 16.98
CA HIS A 110 -0.29 1.14 16.74
C HIS A 110 0.58 0.91 15.51
N ARG A 111 0.66 1.92 14.65
CA ARG A 111 1.52 1.94 13.46
C ARG A 111 2.14 3.32 13.30
N CYS A 112 3.27 3.38 12.63
CA CYS A 112 3.91 4.63 12.26
C CYS A 112 3.73 4.86 10.75
N VAL A 113 3.00 5.90 10.38
CA VAL A 113 2.88 6.36 9.00
C VAL A 113 3.93 7.45 8.77
N MET A 114 4.80 7.23 7.79
CA MET A 114 5.94 8.10 7.46
C MET A 114 5.60 9.08 6.34
N ARG A 115 4.69 8.69 5.43
CA ARG A 115 4.28 9.47 4.27
C ARG A 115 2.81 9.19 3.96
N ALA A 116 2.06 10.24 3.65
CA ALA A 116 0.69 10.17 3.18
C ALA A 116 0.44 11.38 2.28
N GLU A 117 0.32 11.18 0.97
CA GLU A 117 0.22 12.30 0.03
C GLU A 117 -0.57 11.91 -1.22
N PHE A 118 -1.13 12.92 -1.87
CA PHE A 118 -1.77 12.82 -3.17
C PHE A 118 -0.81 13.25 -4.29
N GLY A 119 -1.05 12.71 -5.48
CA GLY A 119 -0.37 13.06 -6.72
C GLY A 119 -1.18 12.59 -7.91
N HIS A 120 -0.62 12.73 -9.09
CA HIS A 120 -1.21 12.27 -10.35
C HIS A 120 -0.22 11.41 -11.13
N GLU A 121 -0.74 10.43 -11.85
CA GLU A 121 0.02 9.68 -12.85
C GLU A 121 -0.80 9.59 -14.14
N VAL A 122 -0.10 9.54 -15.29
CA VAL A 122 -0.74 9.26 -16.58
C VAL A 122 -0.49 7.80 -16.94
N ALA A 123 -1.55 7.00 -16.96
CA ALA A 123 -1.51 5.60 -17.36
C ALA A 123 -2.37 5.39 -18.62
N PHE A 124 -1.75 4.89 -19.72
CA PHE A 124 -2.44 4.67 -21.01
C PHE A 124 -3.17 5.91 -21.55
N GLY A 125 -2.63 7.12 -21.31
CA GLY A 125 -3.27 8.38 -21.69
C GLY A 125 -4.43 8.82 -20.79
N GLU A 126 -4.69 8.10 -19.71
CA GLU A 126 -5.68 8.43 -18.69
C GLU A 126 -5.02 9.11 -17.51
N ASP A 127 -5.54 10.26 -17.07
CA ASP A 127 -5.12 10.93 -15.84
C ASP A 127 -5.73 10.20 -14.64
N ILE A 128 -4.89 9.79 -13.69
CA ILE A 128 -5.24 8.98 -12.53
C ILE A 128 -4.78 9.71 -11.27
N LEU A 129 -5.70 9.99 -10.37
CA LEU A 129 -5.39 10.47 -9.04
C LEU A 129 -4.74 9.35 -8.22
N THR A 130 -3.63 9.64 -7.56
CA THR A 130 -2.91 8.68 -6.73
C THR A 130 -2.86 9.15 -5.28
N PHE A 131 -3.05 8.22 -4.35
CA PHE A 131 -2.75 8.41 -2.93
C PHE A 131 -1.63 7.44 -2.55
N THR A 132 -0.48 7.98 -2.16
CA THR A 132 0.67 7.19 -1.73
C THR A 132 0.80 7.25 -0.21
N ILE A 133 0.93 6.09 0.41
CA ILE A 133 1.13 5.94 1.84
C ILE A 133 2.29 5.00 2.13
N GLU A 134 3.15 5.39 3.07
CA GLU A 134 4.28 4.60 3.54
C GLU A 134 4.29 4.53 5.06
N GLY A 135 4.59 3.38 5.61
CA GLY A 135 4.65 3.16 7.06
C GLY A 135 5.39 1.89 7.44
N ASN A 136 5.70 1.75 8.73
CA ASN A 136 6.43 0.60 9.26
C ASN A 136 5.66 -0.73 9.09
N ALA A 137 4.34 -0.69 9.19
CA ALA A 137 3.44 -1.81 8.95
C ALA A 137 2.00 -1.30 8.77
N PHE A 138 1.14 -2.14 8.21
CA PHE A 138 -0.28 -1.83 8.03
C PHE A 138 -1.17 -2.93 8.61
N LEU A 139 -2.32 -2.51 9.14
CA LEU A 139 -3.37 -3.41 9.60
C LEU A 139 -4.21 -3.90 8.40
N HIS A 140 -4.97 -4.97 8.62
CA HIS A 140 -5.87 -5.49 7.58
C HIS A 140 -6.89 -4.43 7.15
N SER A 141 -6.94 -4.14 5.86
CA SER A 141 -7.80 -3.13 5.21
C SER A 141 -7.47 -1.66 5.58
N MET A 142 -6.40 -1.39 6.36
CA MET A 142 -6.07 -0.05 6.85
C MET A 142 -6.00 1.00 5.73
N VAL A 143 -5.18 0.79 4.72
CA VAL A 143 -5.02 1.74 3.60
C VAL A 143 -6.33 1.99 2.87
N ARG A 144 -7.10 0.94 2.59
CA ARG A 144 -8.39 1.06 1.92
C ARG A 144 -9.43 1.81 2.75
N THR A 145 -9.43 1.65 4.06
CA THR A 145 -10.34 2.37 4.95
C THR A 145 -9.92 3.84 5.09
N ILE A 146 -8.62 4.13 5.14
CA ILE A 146 -8.10 5.51 5.08
C ILE A 146 -8.56 6.18 3.78
N VAL A 147 -8.38 5.54 2.63
CA VAL A 147 -8.82 6.09 1.33
C VAL A 147 -10.31 6.33 1.29
N GLY A 148 -11.13 5.39 1.77
CA GLY A 148 -12.57 5.60 1.82
C GLY A 148 -13.00 6.75 2.73
N THR A 149 -12.24 6.98 3.82
CA THR A 149 -12.45 8.14 4.72
C THR A 149 -12.04 9.45 4.01
N LEU A 150 -10.91 9.47 3.30
CA LEU A 150 -10.46 10.61 2.50
C LEU A 150 -11.46 10.96 1.38
N VAL A 151 -12.04 9.97 0.71
CA VAL A 151 -13.04 10.19 -0.34
C VAL A 151 -14.32 10.84 0.22
N GLU A 152 -14.76 10.49 1.43
CA GLU A 152 -15.88 11.21 2.09
C GLU A 152 -15.56 12.70 2.32
N ILE A 153 -14.29 13.03 2.58
CA ILE A 153 -13.81 14.41 2.69
C ILE A 153 -13.80 15.07 1.30
N GLY A 154 -13.23 14.40 0.27
CA GLY A 154 -13.17 14.91 -1.09
C GLY A 154 -14.54 15.14 -1.75
N MET A 155 -15.56 14.43 -1.26
CA MET A 155 -16.99 14.67 -1.64
C MET A 155 -17.67 15.76 -0.81
N HIS A 156 -16.94 16.47 0.06
CA HIS A 156 -17.48 17.47 1.00
C HIS A 156 -18.56 16.95 1.95
N ARG A 157 -18.64 15.64 2.19
CA ARG A 157 -19.56 15.05 3.19
C ARG A 157 -19.00 15.19 4.60
N ARG A 158 -17.69 15.36 4.71
CA ARG A 158 -16.94 15.57 5.95
C ARG A 158 -15.86 16.62 5.73
N LYS A 159 -15.48 17.32 6.82
CA LYS A 159 -14.36 18.26 6.80
C LYS A 159 -13.03 17.54 6.98
N PRO A 160 -11.88 18.15 6.61
CA PRO A 160 -10.56 17.53 6.80
C PRO A 160 -10.25 17.13 8.25
N GLU A 161 -10.72 17.90 9.24
CA GLU A 161 -10.52 17.66 10.67
C GLU A 161 -11.11 16.32 11.13
N TRP A 162 -12.13 15.82 10.42
CA TRP A 162 -12.75 14.53 10.71
C TRP A 162 -11.75 13.36 10.70
N MET A 163 -10.65 13.44 9.92
CA MET A 163 -9.61 12.42 9.95
C MET A 163 -9.01 12.26 11.35
N ARG A 164 -8.76 13.35 12.08
CA ARG A 164 -8.27 13.32 13.46
C ARG A 164 -9.30 12.71 14.40
N GLU A 165 -10.55 13.12 14.29
CA GLU A 165 -11.65 12.58 15.10
C GLU A 165 -11.78 11.06 14.93
N VAL A 166 -11.64 10.56 13.70
CA VAL A 166 -11.67 9.11 13.40
C VAL A 166 -10.51 8.36 14.05
N ILE A 167 -9.31 8.93 14.03
CA ILE A 167 -8.13 8.33 14.69
C ILE A 167 -8.38 8.23 16.19
N ASP A 168 -8.77 9.34 16.82
CA ASP A 168 -8.94 9.46 18.26
C ASP A 168 -10.10 8.59 18.80
N ALA A 169 -11.10 8.31 17.96
CA ALA A 169 -12.23 7.45 18.32
C ALA A 169 -11.84 5.98 18.58
N CYS A 170 -10.74 5.49 18.01
CA CYS A 170 -10.32 4.08 18.10
C CYS A 170 -11.46 3.07 17.82
N ASP A 171 -12.41 3.45 16.96
CA ASP A 171 -13.60 2.69 16.59
C ASP A 171 -13.78 2.64 15.07
N ARG A 172 -13.91 1.42 14.51
CA ARG A 172 -14.11 1.22 13.07
C ARG A 172 -15.37 1.92 12.54
N THR A 173 -16.40 2.08 13.36
CA THR A 173 -17.67 2.71 12.95
C THR A 173 -17.56 4.22 12.75
N ALA A 174 -16.54 4.86 13.34
CA ALA A 174 -16.25 6.27 13.15
C ALA A 174 -15.64 6.58 11.77
N ALA A 175 -14.97 5.60 11.14
CA ALA A 175 -14.29 5.77 9.85
C ALA A 175 -15.25 5.60 8.66
N GLY A 176 -14.85 6.12 7.52
CA GLY A 176 -15.55 5.96 6.26
C GLY A 176 -15.61 4.51 5.75
N PRO A 177 -16.27 4.29 4.61
CA PRO A 177 -16.38 2.96 3.99
C PRO A 177 -15.00 2.45 3.56
N THR A 178 -14.85 1.12 3.47
CA THR A 178 -13.62 0.55 2.90
C THR A 178 -13.64 0.68 1.38
N ALA A 179 -12.67 1.39 0.82
CA ALA A 179 -12.53 1.56 -0.62
C ALA A 179 -12.33 0.21 -1.35
N PRO A 180 -12.72 0.09 -2.64
CA PRO A 180 -12.55 -1.11 -3.46
C PRO A 180 -11.10 -1.62 -3.48
N ALA A 181 -10.92 -2.93 -3.65
CA ALA A 181 -9.57 -3.51 -3.65
C ALA A 181 -8.77 -3.18 -4.93
N CYS A 182 -9.46 -3.01 -6.06
CA CYS A 182 -8.83 -2.84 -7.37
C CYS A 182 -7.88 -1.64 -7.47
N GLY A 183 -8.14 -0.54 -6.74
CA GLY A 183 -7.27 0.64 -6.75
C GLY A 183 -5.97 0.47 -5.95
N LEU A 184 -5.86 -0.53 -5.07
CA LEU A 184 -4.71 -0.68 -4.17
C LEU A 184 -3.59 -1.50 -4.79
N THR A 185 -2.39 -0.92 -4.86
CA THR A 185 -1.17 -1.60 -5.29
C THR A 185 -0.10 -1.52 -4.20
N PHE A 186 0.52 -2.65 -3.89
CA PHE A 186 1.73 -2.71 -3.08
C PHE A 186 2.92 -2.34 -3.97
N MET A 187 3.54 -1.21 -3.69
CA MET A 187 4.58 -0.63 -4.54
C MET A 187 5.99 -1.07 -4.18
N GLY A 188 6.22 -1.36 -2.90
CA GLY A 188 7.56 -1.73 -2.47
C GLY A 188 7.67 -1.92 -0.97
N VAL A 189 8.83 -2.44 -0.59
CA VAL A 189 9.22 -2.70 0.79
C VAL A 189 10.68 -2.34 0.94
N ASP A 190 11.02 -1.65 2.01
CA ASP A 190 12.39 -1.31 2.35
C ASP A 190 12.94 -2.26 3.40
N TYR A 191 14.20 -2.62 3.20
CA TYR A 191 15.03 -3.40 4.11
C TYR A 191 16.31 -2.64 4.45
N ASP A 192 17.06 -3.13 5.42
CA ASP A 192 18.43 -2.67 5.62
C ASP A 192 19.30 -3.05 4.40
N PRO A 193 19.90 -2.06 3.71
CA PRO A 193 20.78 -2.36 2.58
C PRO A 193 21.96 -3.27 2.96
N ALA A 194 22.40 -3.24 4.22
CA ALA A 194 23.49 -4.11 4.71
C ALA A 194 23.09 -5.60 4.80
N GLU A 195 21.80 -5.91 4.79
CA GLU A 195 21.27 -7.27 4.90
C GLU A 195 21.04 -7.97 3.56
N LEU A 196 21.08 -7.22 2.46
CA LEU A 196 20.76 -7.69 1.12
C LEU A 196 21.90 -7.38 0.14
N VAL A 197 22.33 -8.37 -0.60
CA VAL A 197 23.31 -8.22 -1.68
C VAL A 197 22.67 -8.72 -2.98
N LEU A 198 22.61 -7.84 -3.99
CA LEU A 198 22.11 -8.22 -5.31
C LEU A 198 23.00 -9.34 -5.87
N LEU A 199 22.39 -10.39 -6.41
CA LEU A 199 23.13 -11.45 -7.11
C LEU A 199 23.59 -10.94 -8.48
N ASP A 200 24.84 -11.30 -8.84
CA ASP A 200 25.45 -11.03 -10.15
C ASP A 200 24.85 -11.87 -11.29
#